data_166f116995d3c532b17ff42a4ba84be2
#
_entry.id   166f116995d3c532b17ff42a4ba84be2
#
_cell.length_a   1.000
_cell.length_b   1.000
_cell.length_c   1.000
_cell.angle_alpha   90.00
_cell.angle_beta   90.00
_cell.angle_gamma   90.00
#
_symmetry.space_group_name_H-M   'P 1'
#
loop_
_entity.id
_entity.type
_entity.pdbx_description
1 polymer ?
#
loop_
_entity_poly.entity_id
_entity_poly.type
_entity_poly.pdbx_seq_one_letter_code
_entity_poly.pdbx_strand_id
1 'polypeptide(L)'
;MAGKADMVDRIAELTGMPKTRVAMCYDTLFELFGEVLAKGDKVAVPNFGTFQVSERPSRQGRNPATGKTITIAASKTVRFKASKTLKDQL
;
A
#
# COMPACT_ATOMS: atom_id res chain seq x y z
N MET A 1 9.53 -14.31 6.88
CA MET A 1 8.98 -13.10 6.28
C MET A 1 9.66 -11.89 6.87
N ALA A 2 10.06 -10.94 6.04
CA ALA A 2 10.68 -9.70 6.53
C ALA A 2 9.61 -8.74 7.03
N GLY A 3 9.77 -8.27 8.27
CA GLY A 3 8.87 -7.31 8.87
C GLY A 3 9.56 -5.97 9.13
N LYS A 4 8.84 -5.06 9.82
CA LYS A 4 9.37 -3.74 10.16
C LYS A 4 10.70 -3.82 10.91
N ALA A 5 10.79 -4.67 11.92
CA ALA A 5 12.01 -4.79 12.74
C ALA A 5 13.21 -5.19 11.90
N ASP A 6 13.04 -6.15 10.98
CA ASP A 6 14.10 -6.59 10.07
C ASP A 6 14.56 -5.47 9.14
N MET A 7 13.63 -4.70 8.60
CA MET A 7 13.92 -3.56 7.73
C MET A 7 14.64 -2.45 8.48
N VAL A 8 14.17 -2.12 9.68
CA VAL A 8 14.79 -1.08 10.52
C VAL A 8 16.22 -1.46 10.87
N ASP A 9 16.45 -2.70 11.30
CA ASP A 9 17.78 -3.19 11.65
C ASP A 9 18.74 -3.13 10.46
N ARG A 10 18.26 -3.55 9.29
CA ARG A 10 19.07 -3.55 8.07
C ARG A 10 19.40 -2.14 7.60
N ILE A 11 18.44 -1.23 7.64
CA ILE A 11 18.67 0.16 7.26
C ILE A 11 19.67 0.82 8.22
N ALA A 12 19.53 0.59 9.52
CA ALA A 12 20.45 1.12 10.51
C ALA A 12 21.88 0.61 10.26
N GLU A 13 22.03 -0.67 9.93
CA GLU A 13 23.31 -1.27 9.60
C GLU A 13 23.94 -0.63 8.36
N LEU A 14 23.16 -0.46 7.29
CA LEU A 14 23.65 0.06 6.01
C LEU A 14 23.94 1.57 6.04
N THR A 15 23.22 2.34 6.85
CA THR A 15 23.34 3.80 6.88
C THR A 15 24.14 4.34 8.06
N GLY A 16 24.37 3.51 9.07
CA GLY A 16 24.99 3.95 10.33
C GLY A 16 24.07 4.79 11.20
N MET A 17 22.78 4.92 10.85
CA MET A 17 21.81 5.68 11.64
C MET A 17 21.35 4.89 12.87
N PRO A 18 20.99 5.59 13.98
CA PRO A 18 20.40 4.91 15.12
C PRO A 18 19.06 4.24 14.76
N LYS A 19 18.81 3.06 15.30
CA LYS A 19 17.56 2.32 15.02
C LYS A 19 16.31 3.12 15.37
N THR A 20 16.35 3.91 16.45
CA THR A 20 15.22 4.76 16.85
C THR A 20 14.87 5.78 15.78
N ARG A 21 15.87 6.38 15.16
CA ARG A 21 15.67 7.35 14.08
C ARG A 21 15.18 6.68 12.80
N VAL A 22 15.72 5.52 12.48
CA VAL A 22 15.28 4.72 11.32
C VAL A 22 13.82 4.31 11.48
N ALA A 23 13.43 3.83 12.65
CA ALA A 23 12.05 3.44 12.94
C ALA A 23 11.09 4.62 12.79
N MET A 24 11.47 5.80 13.23
CA MET A 24 10.68 7.03 13.08
C MET A 24 10.49 7.39 11.61
N CYS A 25 11.55 7.33 10.80
CA CYS A 25 11.46 7.59 9.36
C CYS A 25 10.60 6.54 8.66
N TYR A 26 10.74 5.29 9.04
CA TYR A 26 9.94 4.18 8.48
C TYR A 26 8.44 4.42 8.72
N ASP A 27 8.06 4.69 9.96
CA ASP A 27 6.67 4.91 10.33
C ASP A 27 6.10 6.15 9.64
N THR A 28 6.86 7.24 9.61
CA THR A 28 6.43 8.49 8.97
C THR A 28 6.23 8.30 7.47
N LEU A 29 7.11 7.56 6.81
CA LEU A 29 7.00 7.28 5.37
C LEU A 29 5.68 6.59 5.05
N PHE A 30 5.33 5.55 5.79
CA PHE A 30 4.09 4.80 5.52
C PHE A 30 2.83 5.54 5.95
N GLU A 31 2.91 6.38 6.98
CA GLU A 31 1.82 7.30 7.32
C GLU A 31 1.55 8.28 6.17
N LEU A 32 2.60 8.83 5.56
CA LEU A 32 2.46 9.72 4.40
C LEU A 32 1.90 8.98 3.19
N PHE A 33 2.29 7.74 2.96
CA PHE A 33 1.70 6.91 1.90
C PHE A 33 0.18 6.79 2.11
N GLY A 34 -0.23 6.51 3.35
CA GLY A 34 -1.65 6.41 3.69
C GLY A 34 -2.41 7.71 3.44
N GLU A 35 -1.83 8.84 3.81
CA GLU A 35 -2.46 10.16 3.59
C GLU A 35 -2.64 10.48 2.11
N VAL A 36 -1.61 10.24 1.30
CA VAL A 36 -1.67 10.49 -0.16
C VAL A 36 -2.71 9.59 -0.82
N LEU A 37 -2.71 8.32 -0.48
CA LEU A 37 -3.67 7.35 -1.02
C LEU A 37 -5.10 7.66 -0.56
N ALA A 38 -5.27 8.13 0.67
CA ALA A 38 -6.60 8.52 1.18
C ALA A 38 -7.20 9.68 0.39
N LYS A 39 -6.37 10.55 -0.17
CA LYS A 39 -6.81 11.65 -1.05
C LYS A 39 -7.08 11.20 -2.48
N GLY A 40 -6.85 9.93 -2.80
CA GLY A 40 -7.04 9.39 -4.13
C GLY A 40 -5.84 9.58 -5.06
N ASP A 41 -4.73 10.09 -4.55
CA ASP A 41 -3.50 10.26 -5.33
C ASP A 41 -2.67 8.98 -5.36
N LYS A 42 -1.76 8.93 -6.33
CA LYS A 42 -0.82 7.82 -6.48
C LYS A 42 0.46 8.10 -5.70
N VAL A 43 1.09 7.04 -5.23
CA VAL A 43 2.45 7.11 -4.67
C VAL A 43 3.38 6.35 -5.62
N ALA A 44 4.24 7.08 -6.30
CA ALA A 44 5.23 6.49 -7.20
C ALA A 44 6.57 6.38 -6.48
N VAL A 45 7.09 5.16 -6.40
CA VAL A 45 8.42 4.90 -5.84
C VAL A 45 9.36 4.52 -6.99
N PRO A 46 10.30 5.40 -7.36
CA PRO A 46 11.22 5.12 -8.47
C PRO A 46 11.94 3.79 -8.30
N ASN A 47 12.04 3.03 -9.39
CA ASN A 47 12.70 1.72 -9.43
C ASN A 47 12.07 0.64 -8.55
N PHE A 48 10.90 0.89 -8.00
CA PHE A 48 10.19 -0.07 -7.16
C PHE A 48 8.79 -0.34 -7.69
N GLY A 49 7.95 0.66 -7.72
CA GLY A 49 6.58 0.50 -8.21
C GLY A 49 5.71 1.69 -7.86
N THR A 50 4.43 1.55 -8.15
CA THR A 50 3.43 2.59 -7.91
C THR A 50 2.26 2.01 -7.12
N PHE A 51 1.88 2.70 -6.06
CA PHE A 51 0.67 2.41 -5.30
C PHE A 51 -0.43 3.34 -5.79
N GLN A 52 -1.61 2.79 -6.05
CA GLN A 52 -2.76 3.57 -6.51
C GLN A 52 -4.03 3.05 -5.90
N VAL A 53 -5.01 3.94 -5.78
CA VAL A 53 -6.33 3.59 -5.27
C VAL A 53 -7.21 3.18 -6.44
N SER A 54 -7.87 2.03 -6.29
CA SER A 54 -8.88 1.57 -7.22
C SER A 54 -10.23 1.70 -6.52
N GLU A 55 -11.17 2.38 -7.17
CA GLU A 55 -12.52 2.55 -6.65
C GLU A 55 -13.48 1.64 -7.41
N ARG A 56 -14.33 0.97 -6.66
CA ARG A 56 -15.46 0.25 -7.21
C ARG A 56 -16.72 1.01 -6.80
N PRO A 57 -17.53 1.51 -7.77
CA PRO A 57 -18.76 2.21 -7.44
C PRO A 57 -19.77 1.24 -6.81
N SER A 58 -20.74 1.79 -6.09
CA SER A 58 -21.85 0.99 -5.59
C SER A 58 -22.59 0.36 -6.78
N ARG A 59 -23.04 -0.85 -6.60
CA ARG A 59 -23.78 -1.58 -7.62
C ARG A 59 -24.90 -2.40 -6.98
N GLN A 60 -25.87 -2.78 -7.78
CA GLN A 60 -26.90 -3.70 -7.34
C GLN A 60 -26.47 -5.14 -7.61
N GLY A 61 -26.64 -5.97 -6.60
CA GLY A 61 -26.42 -7.39 -6.68
C GLY A 61 -27.67 -8.14 -6.26
N ARG A 62 -27.62 -9.46 -6.32
CA ARG A 62 -28.74 -10.30 -5.89
C ARG A 62 -28.25 -11.26 -4.81
N ASN A 63 -29.01 -11.31 -3.73
CA ASN A 63 -28.73 -12.29 -2.67
C ASN A 63 -29.09 -13.70 -3.20
N PRO A 64 -28.12 -14.61 -3.32
CA PRO A 64 -28.39 -15.94 -3.88
C PRO A 64 -29.30 -16.80 -2.99
N ALA A 65 -29.38 -16.52 -1.68
CA ALA A 65 -30.21 -17.26 -0.76
C ALA A 65 -31.69 -16.85 -0.83
N THR A 66 -31.97 -15.55 -1.02
CA THR A 66 -33.33 -15.02 -0.99
C THR A 66 -33.82 -14.52 -2.36
N GLY A 67 -32.93 -14.34 -3.33
CA GLY A 67 -33.26 -13.78 -4.62
C GLY A 67 -33.54 -12.28 -4.60
N LYS A 68 -33.45 -11.63 -3.43
CA LYS A 68 -33.70 -10.19 -3.31
C LYS A 68 -32.53 -9.38 -3.83
N THR A 69 -32.85 -8.24 -4.45
CA THR A 69 -31.85 -7.26 -4.87
C THR A 69 -31.25 -6.60 -3.64
N ILE A 70 -29.93 -6.55 -3.59
CA ILE A 70 -29.18 -5.85 -2.55
C ILE A 70 -28.28 -4.80 -3.18
N THR A 71 -27.97 -3.75 -2.42
CA THR A 71 -27.01 -2.74 -2.85
C THR A 71 -25.64 -3.09 -2.30
N ILE A 72 -24.69 -3.31 -3.20
CA ILE A 72 -23.30 -3.52 -2.82
C ILE A 72 -22.65 -2.14 -2.71
N ALA A 73 -22.17 -1.80 -1.51
CA ALA A 73 -21.59 -0.49 -1.24
C ALA A 73 -20.33 -0.26 -2.09
N ALA A 74 -20.09 1.02 -2.42
CA ALA A 74 -18.84 1.42 -3.04
C ALA A 74 -17.67 1.06 -2.12
N SER A 75 -16.57 0.64 -2.72
CA SER A 75 -15.36 0.28 -1.98
C SER A 75 -14.12 0.85 -2.65
N LYS A 76 -13.10 1.09 -1.84
CA LYS A 76 -11.78 1.53 -2.31
C LYS A 76 -10.76 0.49 -1.89
N THR A 77 -9.83 0.19 -2.78
CA THR A 77 -8.73 -0.71 -2.49
C THR A 77 -7.43 -0.14 -3.03
N VAL A 78 -6.31 -0.53 -2.43
CA VAL A 78 -4.99 -0.11 -2.88
C VAL A 78 -4.42 -1.19 -3.77
N ARG A 79 -3.92 -0.81 -4.94
CA ARG A 79 -3.23 -1.70 -5.87
C ARG A 79 -1.79 -1.27 -6.01
N PHE A 80 -0.91 -2.25 -6.06
CA PHE A 80 0.50 -2.05 -6.29
C PHE A 80 0.87 -2.56 -7.68
N LYS A 81 1.54 -1.71 -8.46
CA LYS A 81 2.10 -2.09 -9.76
C LYS A 81 3.62 -2.03 -9.66
N ALA A 82 4.26 -3.20 -9.76
CA ALA A 82 5.72 -3.27 -9.72
C ALA A 82 6.34 -2.60 -10.96
N SER A 83 7.47 -1.90 -10.73
CA SER A 83 8.25 -1.34 -11.84
C SER A 83 8.99 -2.44 -12.58
N LYS A 84 9.43 -2.12 -13.81
CA LYS A 84 10.28 -3.04 -14.58
C LYS A 84 11.55 -3.38 -13.82
N THR A 85 12.18 -2.39 -13.19
CA THR A 85 13.40 -2.57 -12.42
C THR A 85 13.21 -3.57 -11.28
N LEU A 86 12.09 -3.48 -10.56
CA LEU A 86 11.78 -4.46 -9.50
C LEU A 86 11.55 -5.85 -10.07
N LYS A 87 10.80 -5.96 -11.16
CA LYS A 87 10.53 -7.24 -11.81
C LYS A 87 11.81 -7.92 -12.31
N ASP A 88 12.76 -7.13 -12.81
CA ASP A 88 14.03 -7.62 -13.30
C ASP A 88 14.93 -8.20 -12.19
N GLN A 89 14.67 -7.85 -10.92
CA GLN A 89 15.37 -8.41 -9.76
C GLN A 89 14.84 -9.79 -9.33
N LEU A 90 13.72 -10.20 -9.87
CA LEU A 90 13.05 -11.46 -9.47
C LEU A 90 13.45 -12.67 -10.38
#